data_73691cd2a7235cf62d12e1f1b56804ab
#
_entry.id   73691cd2a7235cf62d12e1f1b56804ab
#
_cell.length_a   1.000
_cell.length_b   1.000
_cell.length_c   1.000
_cell.angle_alpha   90.00
_cell.angle_beta   90.00
_cell.angle_gamma   90.00
#
_symmetry.space_group_name_H-M   'P 1'
#
loop_
_entity.id
_entity.type
_entity.pdbx_description
1 polymer ?
#
loop_
_entity_poly.entity_id
_entity_poly.type
_entity_poly.pdbx_seq_one_letter_code
_entity_poly.pdbx_strand_id
1 'polypeptide(L)'
;AADELGYPVVVRPSFTMGGVGSGLAHDPEELRQIAGTGLAASPVTEVLIEESILGWKEYELEVMRDKADNVVIVCSIENFDPMGVHTGDSVTVAPAMTLTDREYQRMRDVGIAIIRAVGVDTGGCNIQFAINPDNGRMIVIEMNPRVSRSSALASKATGFPIAKIAAKVEVGY
;
A
#
# COMPACT_ATOMS: atom_id res chain seq x y z
N ALA A 1 13.10 -18.69 -7.83
CA ALA A 1 12.20 -17.70 -7.23
C ALA A 1 10.77 -18.25 -7.16
N ALA A 2 10.10 -18.52 -8.30
CA ALA A 2 8.70 -18.96 -8.27
C ALA A 2 8.46 -20.25 -7.49
N ASP A 3 9.38 -21.23 -7.59
CA ASP A 3 9.29 -22.49 -6.84
C ASP A 3 9.42 -22.28 -5.30
N GLU A 4 10.05 -21.21 -4.88
CA GLU A 4 10.19 -20.82 -3.46
C GLU A 4 8.98 -20.03 -2.95
N LEU A 5 8.39 -19.20 -3.84
CA LEU A 5 7.22 -18.38 -3.52
C LEU A 5 5.92 -19.20 -3.51
N GLY A 6 5.85 -20.23 -4.37
CA GLY A 6 4.61 -20.92 -4.65
C GLY A 6 3.72 -20.16 -5.64
N TYR A 7 2.90 -20.89 -6.39
CA TYR A 7 1.92 -20.30 -7.31
C TYR A 7 0.60 -19.99 -6.62
N PRO A 8 -0.16 -18.98 -7.07
CA PRO A 8 0.16 -18.06 -8.18
C PRO A 8 1.22 -17.00 -7.80
N VAL A 9 1.97 -16.54 -8.80
CA VAL A 9 2.94 -15.43 -8.67
C VAL A 9 2.57 -14.27 -9.58
N VAL A 10 2.93 -13.05 -9.15
CA VAL A 10 2.78 -11.84 -9.96
C VAL A 10 4.09 -11.52 -10.65
N VAL A 11 4.03 -11.19 -11.93
CA VAL A 11 5.17 -10.71 -12.71
C VAL A 11 5.00 -9.22 -12.96
N ARG A 12 5.97 -8.41 -12.58
CA ARG A 12 6.01 -6.97 -12.84
C ARG A 12 7.29 -6.58 -13.57
N PRO A 13 7.19 -6.06 -14.80
CA PRO A 13 8.34 -5.51 -15.50
C PRO A 13 8.86 -4.23 -14.82
N SER A 14 10.17 -4.10 -14.73
CA SER A 14 10.81 -2.89 -14.22
C SER A 14 10.60 -1.72 -15.18
N PHE A 15 10.31 -0.53 -14.63
CA PHE A 15 10.16 0.74 -15.36
C PHE A 15 9.06 0.75 -16.43
N THR A 16 8.00 -0.04 -16.26
CA THR A 16 6.79 0.05 -17.09
C THR A 16 5.68 0.80 -16.35
N MET A 17 4.72 1.33 -17.08
CA MET A 17 3.56 2.04 -16.55
C MET A 17 2.27 1.35 -16.97
N GLY A 18 1.21 1.50 -16.17
CA GLY A 18 -0.12 1.02 -16.52
C GLY A 18 -0.24 -0.50 -16.64
N GLY A 19 0.64 -1.27 -16.00
CA GLY A 19 0.57 -2.72 -15.99
C GLY A 19 1.02 -3.41 -17.29
N VAL A 20 1.63 -2.67 -18.22
CA VAL A 20 2.13 -3.24 -19.50
C VAL A 20 3.14 -4.35 -19.23
N GLY A 21 2.88 -5.56 -19.74
CA GLY A 21 3.73 -6.72 -19.58
C GLY A 21 3.65 -7.40 -18.19
N SER A 22 2.81 -6.87 -17.29
CA SER A 22 2.52 -7.48 -15.98
C SER A 22 1.47 -8.58 -16.13
N GLY A 23 1.46 -9.51 -15.20
CA GLY A 23 0.43 -10.55 -15.16
C GLY A 23 0.53 -11.46 -13.95
N LEU A 24 -0.51 -12.26 -13.76
CA LEU A 24 -0.60 -13.31 -12.75
C LEU A 24 -0.35 -14.65 -13.43
N ALA A 25 0.62 -15.41 -12.93
CA ALA A 25 0.94 -16.75 -13.42
C ALA A 25 0.52 -17.80 -12.39
N HIS A 26 -0.27 -18.77 -12.81
CA HIS A 26 -0.77 -19.86 -11.96
C HIS A 26 0.12 -21.11 -12.03
N ASP A 27 0.96 -21.19 -13.04
CA ASP A 27 1.85 -22.33 -13.30
C ASP A 27 3.14 -21.90 -14.02
N PRO A 28 4.12 -22.81 -14.16
CA PRO A 28 5.39 -22.50 -14.82
C PRO A 28 5.28 -22.13 -16.30
N GLU A 29 4.24 -22.57 -17.00
CA GLU A 29 4.06 -22.28 -18.42
C GLU A 29 3.55 -20.85 -18.60
N GLU A 30 2.52 -20.46 -17.86
CA GLU A 30 2.04 -19.09 -17.81
C GLU A 30 3.15 -18.13 -17.37
N LEU A 31 3.96 -18.52 -16.37
CA LEU A 31 5.09 -17.72 -15.91
C LEU A 31 6.08 -17.44 -17.05
N ARG A 32 6.44 -18.43 -17.85
CA ARG A 32 7.37 -18.23 -18.97
C ARG A 32 6.81 -17.26 -20.02
N GLN A 33 5.53 -17.38 -20.32
CA GLN A 33 4.84 -16.51 -21.27
C GLN A 33 4.81 -15.07 -20.78
N ILE A 34 4.32 -14.85 -19.55
CA ILE A 34 4.15 -13.52 -18.97
C ILE A 34 5.52 -12.87 -18.73
N ALA A 35 6.49 -13.63 -18.19
CA ALA A 35 7.83 -13.12 -17.97
C ALA A 35 8.53 -12.75 -19.29
N GLY A 36 8.35 -13.57 -20.35
CA GLY A 36 8.87 -13.23 -21.68
C GLY A 36 8.32 -11.91 -22.21
N THR A 37 7.01 -11.71 -22.10
CA THR A 37 6.35 -10.45 -22.48
C THR A 37 6.85 -9.29 -21.61
N GLY A 38 6.97 -9.52 -20.31
CA GLY A 38 7.45 -8.53 -19.36
C GLY A 38 8.89 -8.09 -19.60
N LEU A 39 9.79 -9.05 -19.87
CA LEU A 39 11.18 -8.76 -20.22
C LEU A 39 11.30 -7.94 -21.51
N ALA A 40 10.46 -8.24 -22.51
CA ALA A 40 10.42 -7.48 -23.76
C ALA A 40 9.85 -6.05 -23.56
N ALA A 41 8.92 -5.87 -22.62
CA ALA A 41 8.31 -4.59 -22.31
C ALA A 41 9.22 -3.70 -21.43
N SER A 42 10.08 -4.31 -20.61
CA SER A 42 10.99 -3.58 -19.72
C SER A 42 12.15 -2.94 -20.49
N PRO A 43 12.39 -1.63 -20.35
CA PRO A 43 13.53 -0.98 -21.00
C PRO A 43 14.90 -1.45 -20.50
N VAL A 44 14.93 -2.08 -19.34
CA VAL A 44 16.14 -2.66 -18.74
C VAL A 44 16.15 -4.19 -18.77
N THR A 45 15.15 -4.81 -19.44
CA THR A 45 15.03 -6.27 -19.60
C THR A 45 15.00 -7.00 -18.24
N GLU A 46 14.25 -6.45 -17.30
CA GLU A 46 14.08 -7.01 -15.96
C GLU A 46 12.62 -7.16 -15.59
N VAL A 47 12.31 -8.22 -14.86
CA VAL A 47 11.00 -8.44 -14.22
C VAL A 47 11.20 -8.81 -12.76
N LEU A 48 10.29 -8.34 -11.92
CA LEU A 48 10.13 -8.75 -10.54
C LEU A 48 9.09 -9.88 -10.50
N ILE A 49 9.38 -10.95 -9.76
CA ILE A 49 8.45 -12.03 -9.48
C ILE A 49 8.10 -11.97 -8.00
N GLU A 50 6.82 -11.82 -7.72
CA GLU A 50 6.30 -11.58 -6.38
C GLU A 50 5.27 -12.64 -6.00
N GLU A 51 5.16 -12.93 -4.69
CA GLU A 51 4.05 -13.70 -4.15
C GLU A 51 2.72 -13.00 -4.47
N SER A 52 1.72 -13.76 -4.89
CA SER A 52 0.39 -13.22 -5.09
C SER A 52 -0.32 -13.01 -3.76
N ILE A 53 -0.87 -11.82 -3.59
CA ILE A 53 -1.70 -11.45 -2.45
C ILE A 53 -3.16 -11.24 -2.83
N LEU A 54 -3.56 -11.82 -3.96
CA LEU A 54 -4.95 -11.77 -4.43
C LEU A 54 -5.90 -12.29 -3.34
N GLY A 55 -6.99 -11.57 -3.12
CA GLY A 55 -7.96 -11.94 -2.10
C GLY A 55 -7.61 -11.54 -0.66
N TRP A 56 -6.42 -10.96 -0.42
CA TRP A 56 -6.09 -10.42 0.91
C TRP A 56 -6.89 -9.15 1.18
N LYS A 57 -7.12 -8.86 2.46
CA LYS A 57 -7.77 -7.61 2.88
C LYS A 57 -6.84 -6.43 2.68
N GLU A 58 -7.39 -5.33 2.17
CA GLU A 58 -6.64 -4.09 1.94
C GLU A 58 -6.99 -3.03 2.98
N TYR A 59 -5.95 -2.43 3.56
CA TYR A 59 -6.06 -1.34 4.52
C TYR A 59 -5.07 -0.23 4.22
N GLU A 60 -5.41 0.97 4.68
CA GLU A 60 -4.54 2.13 4.58
C GLU A 60 -4.44 2.85 5.92
N LEU A 61 -3.31 3.52 6.15
CA LEU A 61 -3.15 4.49 7.23
C LEU A 61 -2.84 5.86 6.64
N GLU A 62 -3.57 6.86 7.12
CA GLU A 62 -3.19 8.26 6.96
C GLU A 62 -2.32 8.66 8.15
N VAL A 63 -1.07 8.98 7.89
CA VAL A 63 -0.04 9.24 8.91
C VAL A 63 0.56 10.61 8.67
N MET A 64 0.80 11.36 9.75
CA MET A 64 1.50 12.64 9.69
C MET A 64 2.68 12.66 10.65
N ARG A 65 3.75 13.35 10.25
CA ARG A 65 4.93 13.57 11.07
C ARG A 65 5.46 15.00 10.89
N ASP A 66 5.92 15.59 11.98
CA ASP A 66 6.59 16.89 11.98
C ASP A 66 8.11 16.77 12.21
N LYS A 67 8.82 17.89 12.09
CA LYS A 67 10.28 17.97 12.31
C LYS A 67 10.72 17.67 13.73
N ALA A 68 9.81 17.73 14.70
CA ALA A 68 10.07 17.37 16.09
C ALA A 68 9.82 15.89 16.39
N ASP A 69 9.59 15.08 15.33
CA ASP A 69 9.27 13.65 15.40
C ASP A 69 7.94 13.33 16.10
N ASN A 70 7.02 14.27 16.16
CA ASN A 70 5.66 13.95 16.57
C ASN A 70 4.94 13.24 15.43
N VAL A 71 4.47 12.01 15.70
CA VAL A 71 3.77 11.18 14.71
C VAL A 71 2.33 10.99 15.11
N VAL A 72 1.41 11.23 14.18
CA VAL A 72 -0.03 11.05 14.37
C VAL A 72 -0.54 10.05 13.32
N ILE A 73 -1.19 8.98 13.79
CA ILE A 73 -2.03 8.13 12.93
C ILE A 73 -3.40 8.78 12.91
N VAL A 74 -3.70 9.47 11.82
CA VAL A 74 -4.94 10.25 11.71
C VAL A 74 -6.16 9.36 11.58
N CYS A 75 -6.05 8.35 10.71
CA CYS A 75 -7.16 7.45 10.44
C CYS A 75 -6.65 6.14 9.85
N SER A 76 -7.33 5.05 10.19
CA SER A 76 -7.28 3.79 9.43
C SER A 76 -8.39 3.77 8.40
N ILE A 77 -8.11 3.18 7.25
CA ILE A 77 -9.04 3.09 6.13
C ILE A 77 -9.09 1.62 5.68
N GLU A 78 -10.25 1.16 5.31
CA GLU A 78 -10.48 -0.18 4.78
C GLU A 78 -11.07 -0.09 3.38
N ASN A 79 -10.48 -0.83 2.45
CA ASN A 79 -11.05 -1.08 1.13
C ASN A 79 -11.82 -2.41 1.20
N PHE A 80 -13.13 -2.38 0.96
CA PHE A 80 -13.99 -3.57 1.12
C PHE A 80 -13.71 -4.65 0.09
N ASP A 81 -13.31 -4.23 -1.11
CA ASP A 81 -12.92 -5.17 -2.14
C ASP A 81 -11.51 -5.71 -1.84
N PRO A 82 -11.29 -7.01 -2.02
CA PRO A 82 -10.01 -7.61 -1.72
C PRO A 82 -8.92 -7.16 -2.70
N MET A 83 -7.67 -7.39 -2.33
CA MET A 83 -6.52 -7.18 -3.21
C MET A 83 -6.75 -7.84 -4.57
N GLY A 84 -6.50 -7.08 -5.64
CA GLY A 84 -6.78 -7.43 -7.03
C GLY A 84 -7.83 -6.52 -7.67
N VAL A 85 -8.67 -5.87 -6.88
CA VAL A 85 -9.52 -4.75 -7.32
C VAL A 85 -8.73 -3.46 -7.13
N HIS A 86 -8.74 -2.57 -8.13
CA HIS A 86 -8.03 -1.30 -8.03
C HIS A 86 -8.65 -0.44 -6.90
N THR A 87 -7.81 0.09 -6.03
CA THR A 87 -8.22 0.91 -4.86
C THR A 87 -9.21 2.04 -5.24
N GLY A 88 -9.06 2.62 -6.44
CA GLY A 88 -9.96 3.67 -6.94
C GLY A 88 -11.37 3.19 -7.30
N ASP A 89 -11.56 1.89 -7.45
CA ASP A 89 -12.83 1.26 -7.83
C ASP A 89 -13.48 0.52 -6.65
N SER A 90 -12.78 0.46 -5.50
CA SER A 90 -13.25 -0.19 -4.28
C SER A 90 -14.13 0.73 -3.43
N VAL A 91 -15.07 0.13 -2.69
CA VAL A 91 -15.80 0.81 -1.62
C VAL A 91 -14.86 1.02 -0.44
N THR A 92 -14.66 2.27 -0.07
CA THR A 92 -13.71 2.66 0.97
C THR A 92 -14.42 3.17 2.21
N VAL A 93 -14.03 2.69 3.39
CA VAL A 93 -14.60 3.06 4.69
C VAL A 93 -13.53 3.61 5.62
N ALA A 94 -13.84 4.68 6.32
CA ALA A 94 -13.00 5.30 7.33
C ALA A 94 -13.82 5.61 8.61
N PRO A 95 -13.38 5.19 9.80
CA PRO A 95 -12.24 4.31 10.06
C PRO A 95 -12.47 2.86 9.60
N ALA A 96 -11.40 2.05 9.53
CA ALA A 96 -11.48 0.62 9.24
C ALA A 96 -12.39 -0.10 10.25
N MET A 97 -13.21 -1.03 9.77
CA MET A 97 -14.25 -1.70 10.56
C MET A 97 -13.92 -3.12 10.97
N THR A 98 -13.07 -3.81 10.21
CA THR A 98 -12.82 -5.27 10.41
C THR A 98 -11.43 -5.58 10.97
N LEU A 99 -10.63 -4.56 11.31
CA LEU A 99 -9.37 -4.74 12.04
C LEU A 99 -9.64 -5.10 13.50
N THR A 100 -8.95 -6.13 13.98
CA THR A 100 -8.83 -6.33 15.42
C THR A 100 -7.91 -5.27 16.03
N ASP A 101 -8.05 -4.98 17.32
CA ASP A 101 -7.18 -4.02 18.01
C ASP A 101 -5.69 -4.42 17.90
N ARG A 102 -5.38 -5.70 17.99
CA ARG A 102 -4.01 -6.20 17.84
C ARG A 102 -3.43 -5.94 16.45
N GLU A 103 -4.19 -6.18 15.40
CA GLU A 103 -3.78 -5.91 14.03
C GLU A 103 -3.59 -4.41 13.81
N TYR A 104 -4.51 -3.61 14.32
CA TYR A 104 -4.43 -2.16 14.21
C TYR A 104 -3.20 -1.59 14.94
N GLN A 105 -2.91 -2.02 16.17
CA GLN A 105 -1.72 -1.57 16.89
C GLN A 105 -0.43 -1.96 16.15
N ARG A 106 -0.35 -3.19 15.64
CA ARG A 106 0.79 -3.63 14.83
C ARG A 106 0.95 -2.79 13.56
N MET A 107 -0.15 -2.50 12.88
CA MET A 107 -0.16 -1.65 11.68
C MET A 107 0.33 -0.23 12.00
N ARG A 108 -0.10 0.34 13.11
CA ARG A 108 0.37 1.65 13.60
C ARG A 108 1.87 1.68 13.85
N ASP A 109 2.39 0.68 14.57
CA ASP A 109 3.83 0.59 14.87
C ASP A 109 4.65 0.52 13.59
N VAL A 110 4.22 -0.29 12.63
CA VAL A 110 4.86 -0.39 11.31
C VAL A 110 4.76 0.92 10.54
N GLY A 111 3.59 1.57 10.54
CA GLY A 111 3.39 2.87 9.88
C GLY A 111 4.31 3.97 10.43
N ILE A 112 4.48 4.02 11.76
CA ILE A 112 5.41 4.94 12.43
C ILE A 112 6.86 4.64 12.02
N ALA A 113 7.24 3.38 11.98
CA ALA A 113 8.58 2.97 11.56
C ALA A 113 8.86 3.36 10.10
N ILE A 114 7.88 3.16 9.21
CA ILE A 114 7.99 3.47 7.78
C ILE A 114 8.17 4.98 7.55
N ILE A 115 7.31 5.83 8.15
CA ILE A 115 7.39 7.28 7.90
C ILE A 115 8.74 7.85 8.37
N ARG A 116 9.31 7.29 9.45
CA ARG A 116 10.65 7.64 9.94
C ARG A 116 11.74 7.14 8.99
N ALA A 117 11.67 5.89 8.53
CA ALA A 117 12.64 5.29 7.63
C ALA A 117 12.72 5.99 6.28
N VAL A 118 11.58 6.41 5.73
CA VAL A 118 11.50 7.18 4.48
C VAL A 118 11.96 8.62 4.67
N GLY A 119 11.86 9.14 5.89
CA GLY A 119 12.33 10.50 6.22
C GLY A 119 11.30 11.59 5.93
N VAL A 120 10.01 11.26 5.86
CA VAL A 120 8.95 12.29 5.80
C VAL A 120 8.85 12.98 7.16
N ASP A 121 9.10 14.27 7.21
CA ASP A 121 9.12 15.08 8.43
C ASP A 121 8.35 16.41 8.33
N THR A 122 7.69 16.63 7.21
CA THR A 122 6.97 17.88 6.92
C THR A 122 5.56 17.63 6.39
N GLY A 123 4.86 16.65 6.90
CA GLY A 123 3.49 16.48 6.44
C GLY A 123 2.94 15.08 6.55
N GLY A 124 2.04 14.76 5.62
CA GLY A 124 1.28 13.53 5.61
C GLY A 124 1.71 12.52 4.56
N CYS A 125 1.47 11.27 4.85
CA CYS A 125 1.61 10.17 3.91
C CYS A 125 0.44 9.20 4.02
N ASN A 126 0.24 8.45 2.96
CA ASN A 126 -0.66 7.30 2.91
C ASN A 126 0.18 6.03 2.82
N ILE A 127 -0.09 5.07 3.68
CA ILE A 127 0.60 3.77 3.71
C ILE A 127 -0.43 2.67 3.48
N GLN A 128 -0.18 1.82 2.49
CA GLN A 128 -1.07 0.72 2.13
C GLN A 128 -0.54 -0.61 2.65
N PHE A 129 -1.45 -1.42 3.19
CA PHE A 129 -1.18 -2.71 3.79
C PHE A 129 -2.11 -3.77 3.22
N ALA A 130 -1.61 -5.00 3.13
CA ALA A 130 -2.45 -6.16 2.93
C ALA A 130 -2.34 -7.10 4.13
N ILE A 131 -3.47 -7.68 4.52
CA ILE A 131 -3.56 -8.66 5.61
C ILE A 131 -4.17 -9.95 5.06
N ASN A 132 -3.44 -11.04 5.22
CA ASN A 132 -3.94 -12.37 4.88
C ASN A 132 -5.11 -12.72 5.81
N PRO A 133 -6.32 -12.99 5.28
CA PRO A 133 -7.50 -13.27 6.10
C PRO A 133 -7.40 -14.58 6.88
N ASP A 134 -6.57 -15.54 6.43
CA ASP A 134 -6.48 -16.87 7.03
C ASP A 134 -5.52 -16.94 8.22
N ASN A 135 -4.42 -16.19 8.18
CA ASN A 135 -3.36 -16.30 9.18
C ASN A 135 -2.92 -14.95 9.79
N GLY A 136 -3.48 -13.82 9.36
CA GLY A 136 -3.16 -12.49 9.86
C GLY A 136 -1.76 -11.97 9.46
N ARG A 137 -1.06 -12.62 8.49
CA ARG A 137 0.20 -12.12 7.97
C ARG A 137 -0.04 -10.76 7.31
N MET A 138 0.71 -9.76 7.75
CA MET A 138 0.62 -8.39 7.23
C MET A 138 1.85 -8.08 6.38
N ILE A 139 1.60 -7.46 5.24
CA ILE A 139 2.65 -6.91 4.38
C ILE A 139 2.36 -5.44 4.08
N VAL A 140 3.41 -4.70 3.80
CA VAL A 140 3.34 -3.32 3.31
C VAL A 140 3.34 -3.35 1.80
N ILE A 141 2.38 -2.69 1.17
CA ILE A 141 2.29 -2.59 -0.29
C ILE A 141 3.14 -1.43 -0.78
N GLU A 142 2.81 -0.23 -0.30
CA GLU A 142 3.53 0.98 -0.65
C GLU A 142 3.30 2.09 0.37
N MET A 143 4.15 3.11 0.30
CA MET A 143 4.00 4.36 1.03
C MET A 143 4.04 5.51 0.03
N ASN A 144 3.03 6.35 0.07
CA ASN A 144 2.92 7.54 -0.76
C ASN A 144 3.22 8.78 0.08
N PRO A 145 4.37 9.45 -0.09
CA PRO A 145 4.78 10.59 0.75
C PRO A 145 4.06 11.89 0.33
N ARG A 146 2.76 11.86 0.34
CA ARG A 146 1.86 12.95 -0.05
C ARG A 146 0.48 12.75 0.54
N VAL A 147 -0.31 13.81 0.60
CA VAL A 147 -1.76 13.68 0.80
C VAL A 147 -2.40 12.98 -0.41
N SER A 148 -3.44 12.21 -0.15
CA SER A 148 -4.12 11.37 -1.12
C SER A 148 -5.62 11.66 -1.20
N ARG A 149 -6.34 10.93 -2.06
CA ARG A 149 -7.81 10.98 -2.09
C ARG A 149 -8.40 10.47 -0.77
N SER A 150 -7.81 9.45 -0.19
CA SER A 150 -8.19 8.90 1.11
C SER A 150 -7.96 9.89 2.27
N SER A 151 -7.01 10.82 2.14
CA SER A 151 -6.83 11.90 3.13
C SER A 151 -8.05 12.80 3.24
N ALA A 152 -8.77 13.03 2.15
CA ALA A 152 -10.02 13.80 2.18
C ALA A 152 -11.13 13.05 2.92
N LEU A 153 -11.27 11.73 2.68
CA LEU A 153 -12.20 10.88 3.39
C LEU A 153 -11.86 10.82 4.88
N ALA A 154 -10.59 10.58 5.23
CA ALA A 154 -10.10 10.55 6.60
C ALA A 154 -10.35 11.88 7.32
N SER A 155 -10.10 13.00 6.66
CA SER A 155 -10.36 14.33 7.21
C SER A 155 -11.84 14.55 7.53
N LYS A 156 -12.71 14.07 6.66
CA LYS A 156 -14.17 14.15 6.86
C LYS A 156 -14.63 13.23 7.98
N ALA A 157 -14.11 12.03 8.06
CA ALA A 157 -14.47 11.04 9.07
C ALA A 157 -14.02 11.43 10.48
N THR A 158 -12.84 12.02 10.61
CA THR A 158 -12.22 12.34 11.91
C THR A 158 -12.39 13.79 12.33
N GLY A 159 -12.74 14.70 11.42
CA GLY A 159 -12.68 16.13 11.65
C GLY A 159 -11.26 16.72 11.66
N PHE A 160 -10.23 15.91 11.43
CA PHE A 160 -8.84 16.35 11.40
C PHE A 160 -8.46 16.84 9.99
N PRO A 161 -8.17 18.15 9.81
CA PRO A 161 -7.98 18.73 8.48
C PRO A 161 -6.57 18.46 7.95
N ILE A 162 -6.32 17.24 7.45
CA ILE A 162 -5.01 16.71 7.04
C ILE A 162 -4.28 17.70 6.11
N ALA A 163 -4.90 18.10 4.99
CA ALA A 163 -4.25 18.96 4.01
C ALA A 163 -3.84 20.32 4.57
N LYS A 164 -4.71 20.91 5.43
CA LYS A 164 -4.41 22.19 6.08
C LYS A 164 -3.23 22.07 7.05
N ILE A 165 -3.20 20.99 7.84
CA ILE A 165 -2.12 20.77 8.82
C ILE A 165 -0.82 20.42 8.07
N ALA A 166 -0.87 19.56 7.05
CA ALA A 166 0.30 19.25 6.23
C ALA A 166 0.94 20.51 5.64
N ALA A 167 0.11 21.40 5.05
CA ALA A 167 0.60 22.67 4.51
C ALA A 167 1.23 23.58 5.58
N LYS A 168 0.69 23.58 6.81
CA LYS A 168 1.27 24.36 7.92
C LYS A 168 2.61 23.78 8.38
N VAL A 169 2.68 22.47 8.57
CA VAL A 169 3.92 21.78 8.97
C VAL A 169 5.02 22.00 7.94
N GLU A 170 4.69 21.97 6.64
CA GLU A 170 5.64 22.23 5.55
C GLU A 170 6.29 23.61 5.63
N VAL A 171 5.52 24.64 6.00
CA VAL A 171 6.04 26.03 6.13
C VAL A 171 6.55 26.35 7.54
N GLY A 172 6.65 25.37 8.43
CA GLY A 172 7.34 25.49 9.72
C GLY A 172 6.46 25.92 10.91
N TYR A 173 5.15 25.69 10.83
CA TYR A 173 4.26 25.87 12.00
C TYR A 173 4.33 24.68 12.93
#